data_09969bc58fa51539d9fe1a60d23f5ee0
#
_entry.id   09969bc58fa51539d9fe1a60d23f5ee0
#
_cell.length_a   1.000
_cell.length_b   1.000
_cell.length_c   1.000
_cell.angle_alpha   90.00
_cell.angle_beta   90.00
_cell.angle_gamma   90.00
#
_symmetry.space_group_name_H-M   'P 1'
#
loop_
_entity.id
_entity.type
_entity.pdbx_description
1 polymer ?
#
loop_
_entity_poly.entity_id
_entity_poly.type
_entity_poly.pdbx_seq_one_letter_code
_entity_poly.pdbx_strand_id
1 'polypeptide(L)'
;DVVSFLYGPMPTQPLGWFKKPVTKPEDMKGLKFRTVGLAVDVFKELGAAVNPLPGGEIVPALDRGLIDAAEFNNASSDRLLGFPDVVKNCMLQSFHQSGEQFEILFNKGKYDALPAELKSVIDYAVQAASADMSWKAIQRNSQDYIELKKAKVNFYKTPDAILRAQLAAWDKVTAA
;
A
#
# COMPACT_ATOMS: atom_id res chain seq x y z
N ASP A 1 -21.37 7.85 -12.04
CA ASP A 1 -22.64 8.20 -11.36
C ASP A 1 -22.57 7.93 -9.84
N VAL A 2 -21.51 8.45 -9.20
CA VAL A 2 -21.29 8.36 -7.76
C VAL A 2 -21.08 9.75 -7.17
N VAL A 3 -21.31 9.89 -5.86
CA VAL A 3 -20.83 10.98 -5.01
C VAL A 3 -19.76 10.39 -4.13
N SER A 4 -18.59 11.02 -4.08
CA SER A 4 -17.41 10.54 -3.39
C SER A 4 -17.02 11.50 -2.26
N PHE A 5 -16.60 10.92 -1.13
CA PHE A 5 -16.03 11.62 0.00
C PHE A 5 -14.67 11.02 0.33
N LEU A 6 -13.64 11.83 0.31
CA LEU A 6 -12.30 11.42 0.71
C LEU A 6 -12.20 11.37 2.24
N TYR A 7 -11.56 10.32 2.77
CA TYR A 7 -11.29 10.21 4.20
C TYR A 7 -10.04 9.38 4.49
N GLY A 8 -9.53 9.49 5.71
CA GLY A 8 -8.45 8.65 6.22
C GLY A 8 -7.15 8.73 5.41
N PRO A 9 -6.49 9.90 5.33
CA PRO A 9 -5.21 10.01 4.65
C PRO A 9 -4.17 9.09 5.29
N MET A 10 -3.43 8.37 4.46
CA MET A 10 -2.41 7.40 4.86
C MET A 10 -1.03 7.91 4.45
N PRO A 11 0.02 7.60 5.25
CA PRO A 11 1.40 7.93 4.89
C PRO A 11 1.88 7.09 3.70
N THR A 12 3.07 7.44 3.20
CA THR A 12 3.75 6.67 2.16
C THR A 12 3.81 5.19 2.50
N GLN A 13 3.40 4.36 1.56
CA GLN A 13 3.46 2.92 1.67
C GLN A 13 4.91 2.42 1.63
N PRO A 14 5.29 1.39 2.42
CA PRO A 14 6.55 0.68 2.25
C PRO A 14 6.69 0.15 0.81
N LEU A 15 7.92 0.05 0.29
CA LEU A 15 8.14 -0.56 -1.02
C LEU A 15 7.65 -2.00 -1.04
N GLY A 16 7.82 -2.71 0.04
CA GLY A 16 7.24 -4.03 0.21
C GLY A 16 8.02 -4.96 1.11
N TRP A 17 7.56 -6.21 1.11
CA TRP A 17 8.09 -7.33 1.87
C TRP A 17 8.74 -8.32 0.93
N PHE A 18 9.92 -8.80 1.31
CA PHE A 18 10.78 -9.61 0.45
C PHE A 18 11.26 -10.87 1.17
N LYS A 19 11.33 -12.00 0.47
CA LYS A 19 11.97 -13.22 0.96
C LYS A 19 13.46 -13.02 1.18
N LYS A 20 14.11 -12.27 0.28
CA LYS A 20 15.52 -11.89 0.37
C LYS A 20 15.64 -10.38 0.24
N PRO A 21 16.58 -9.74 0.95
CA PRO A 21 16.81 -8.31 0.79
C PRO A 21 17.12 -7.95 -0.67
N VAL A 22 16.50 -6.89 -1.14
CA VAL A 22 16.80 -6.23 -2.43
C VAL A 22 17.67 -5.03 -2.13
N THR A 23 18.82 -4.90 -2.78
CA THR A 23 19.83 -3.89 -2.46
C THR A 23 20.17 -2.95 -3.62
N LYS A 24 19.79 -3.31 -4.84
CA LYS A 24 20.05 -2.54 -6.06
C LYS A 24 18.94 -2.78 -7.09
N PRO A 25 18.78 -1.89 -8.07
CA PRO A 25 17.72 -2.01 -9.09
C PRO A 25 17.75 -3.34 -9.86
N GLU A 26 18.94 -3.89 -10.11
CA GLU A 26 19.10 -5.15 -10.83
C GLU A 26 18.47 -6.35 -10.10
N ASP A 27 18.38 -6.28 -8.77
CA ASP A 27 17.74 -7.34 -7.96
C ASP A 27 16.23 -7.40 -8.18
N MET A 28 15.63 -6.37 -8.79
CA MET A 28 14.21 -6.35 -9.18
C MET A 28 13.95 -7.17 -10.45
N LYS A 29 14.96 -7.43 -11.28
CA LYS A 29 14.79 -8.12 -12.57
C LYS A 29 14.33 -9.56 -12.35
N GLY A 30 13.16 -9.88 -12.92
CA GLY A 30 12.55 -11.21 -12.81
C GLY A 30 11.98 -11.55 -11.43
N LEU A 31 12.06 -10.63 -10.45
CA LEU A 31 11.46 -10.81 -9.15
C LEU A 31 9.94 -10.95 -9.29
N LYS A 32 9.38 -12.04 -8.80
CA LYS A 32 7.93 -12.26 -8.79
C LYS A 32 7.31 -11.37 -7.70
N PHE A 33 6.87 -10.19 -8.12
CA PHE A 33 6.40 -9.13 -7.24
C PHE A 33 4.90 -8.94 -7.35
N ARG A 34 4.19 -8.96 -6.22
CA ARG A 34 2.78 -8.62 -6.17
C ARG A 34 2.61 -7.12 -5.94
N THR A 35 1.93 -6.47 -6.85
CA THR A 35 1.39 -5.12 -6.70
C THR A 35 0.12 -4.96 -7.53
N VAL A 36 -0.58 -3.85 -7.39
CA VAL A 36 -1.83 -3.54 -8.10
C VAL A 36 -1.84 -2.09 -8.60
N GLY A 37 -2.85 -1.76 -9.41
CA GLY A 37 -3.04 -0.41 -9.92
C GLY A 37 -1.90 0.06 -10.84
N LEU A 38 -1.63 1.34 -10.86
CA LEU A 38 -0.57 1.96 -11.68
C LEU A 38 0.83 1.47 -11.32
N ALA A 39 1.04 1.01 -10.09
CA ALA A 39 2.32 0.45 -9.65
C ALA A 39 2.71 -0.80 -10.45
N VAL A 40 1.75 -1.52 -11.04
CA VAL A 40 2.02 -2.65 -11.94
C VAL A 40 2.98 -2.25 -13.06
N ASP A 41 2.72 -1.13 -13.71
CA ASP A 41 3.53 -0.69 -14.85
C ASP A 41 4.89 -0.13 -14.39
N VAL A 42 4.93 0.57 -13.26
CA VAL A 42 6.19 1.02 -12.65
C VAL A 42 7.11 -0.15 -12.33
N PHE A 43 6.60 -1.20 -11.68
CA PHE A 43 7.42 -2.37 -11.33
C PHE A 43 7.80 -3.22 -12.55
N LYS A 44 6.98 -3.27 -13.59
CA LYS A 44 7.37 -3.86 -14.89
C LYS A 44 8.53 -3.09 -15.52
N GLU A 45 8.52 -1.76 -15.50
CA GLU A 45 9.63 -0.94 -15.99
C GLU A 45 10.93 -1.19 -15.21
N LEU A 46 10.83 -1.53 -13.93
CA LEU A 46 11.96 -1.98 -13.10
C LEU A 46 12.41 -3.41 -13.43
N GLY A 47 11.71 -4.11 -14.30
CA GLY A 47 12.03 -5.47 -14.74
C GLY A 47 11.43 -6.57 -13.86
N ALA A 48 10.54 -6.26 -12.94
CA ALA A 48 9.90 -7.28 -12.11
C ALA A 48 8.86 -8.09 -12.90
N ALA A 49 8.73 -9.37 -12.54
CA ALA A 49 7.63 -10.22 -12.99
C ALA A 49 6.40 -9.97 -12.12
N VAL A 50 5.58 -8.98 -12.52
CA VAL A 50 4.46 -8.52 -11.70
C VAL A 50 3.28 -9.47 -11.80
N ASN A 51 2.70 -9.78 -10.64
CA ASN A 51 1.54 -10.65 -10.49
C ASN A 51 0.48 -9.97 -9.62
N PRO A 52 -0.57 -9.37 -10.19
CA PRO A 52 -1.66 -8.76 -9.42
C PRO A 52 -2.48 -9.83 -8.72
N LEU A 53 -2.55 -9.77 -7.40
CA LEU A 53 -3.35 -10.69 -6.57
C LEU A 53 -4.19 -9.90 -5.57
N PRO A 54 -5.41 -10.35 -5.26
CA PRO A 54 -6.18 -9.81 -4.14
C PRO A 54 -5.42 -9.92 -2.82
N GLY A 55 -5.65 -8.98 -1.90
CA GLY A 55 -4.94 -8.91 -0.62
C GLY A 55 -4.92 -10.22 0.17
N GLY A 56 -6.05 -10.92 0.25
CA GLY A 56 -6.17 -12.20 0.97
C GLY A 56 -5.37 -13.36 0.36
N GLU A 57 -4.90 -13.22 -0.89
CA GLU A 57 -4.14 -14.26 -1.58
C GLU A 57 -2.62 -14.06 -1.46
N ILE A 58 -2.16 -12.91 -0.96
CA ILE A 58 -0.74 -12.53 -0.94
C ILE A 58 0.06 -13.48 -0.05
N VAL A 59 -0.33 -13.62 1.22
CA VAL A 59 0.42 -14.44 2.18
C VAL A 59 0.44 -15.91 1.77
N PRO A 60 -0.67 -16.54 1.35
CA PRO A 60 -0.63 -17.88 0.77
C PRO A 60 0.27 -18.01 -0.47
N ALA A 61 0.33 -16.98 -1.33
CA ALA A 61 1.20 -17.01 -2.51
C ALA A 61 2.68 -16.86 -2.14
N LEU A 62 3.01 -16.04 -1.16
CA LEU A 62 4.37 -15.93 -0.58
C LEU A 62 4.80 -17.26 0.04
N ASP A 63 3.96 -17.86 0.88
CA ASP A 63 4.27 -19.12 1.57
C ASP A 63 4.58 -20.24 0.57
N ARG A 64 3.73 -20.42 -0.44
CA ARG A 64 3.89 -21.44 -1.48
C ARG A 64 4.98 -21.13 -2.52
N GLY A 65 5.62 -19.97 -2.48
CA GLY A 65 6.66 -19.60 -3.43
C GLY A 65 6.16 -19.20 -4.82
N LEU A 66 4.87 -18.88 -4.96
CA LEU A 66 4.31 -18.37 -6.21
C LEU A 66 4.79 -16.94 -6.49
N ILE A 67 5.02 -16.16 -5.43
CA ILE A 67 5.65 -14.84 -5.47
C ILE A 67 6.83 -14.77 -4.50
N ASP A 68 7.76 -13.87 -4.75
CA ASP A 68 8.98 -13.67 -3.95
C ASP A 68 8.88 -12.43 -3.05
N ALA A 69 8.02 -11.51 -3.43
CA ALA A 69 7.83 -10.24 -2.74
C ALA A 69 6.42 -9.67 -3.00
N ALA A 70 5.97 -8.81 -2.10
CA ALA A 70 4.69 -8.12 -2.22
C ALA A 70 4.69 -6.82 -1.44
N GLU A 71 3.89 -5.88 -1.89
CA GLU A 71 3.43 -4.73 -1.11
C GLU A 71 1.96 -4.91 -0.75
N PHE A 72 1.48 -4.18 0.26
CA PHE A 72 0.05 -4.10 0.51
C PHE A 72 -0.38 -2.72 1.00
N ASN A 73 0.00 -2.28 2.23
CA ASN A 73 -0.41 -0.96 2.69
C ASN A 73 0.50 -0.35 3.78
N ASN A 74 0.40 -0.81 5.04
CA ASN A 74 1.13 -0.23 6.17
C ASN A 74 1.40 -1.29 7.25
N ALA A 75 2.16 -0.91 8.29
CA ALA A 75 2.58 -1.83 9.34
C ALA A 75 1.42 -2.61 9.99
N SER A 76 0.29 -1.93 10.25
CA SER A 76 -0.87 -2.57 10.88
C SER A 76 -1.58 -3.54 9.94
N SER A 77 -1.85 -3.10 8.71
CA SER A 77 -2.53 -3.94 7.71
C SER A 77 -1.69 -5.14 7.31
N ASP A 78 -0.39 -4.93 7.09
CA ASP A 78 0.54 -5.99 6.69
C ASP A 78 0.72 -7.03 7.80
N ARG A 79 0.78 -6.56 9.07
CA ARG A 79 0.80 -7.46 10.22
C ARG A 79 -0.48 -8.29 10.34
N LEU A 80 -1.65 -7.67 10.15
CA LEU A 80 -2.95 -8.35 10.21
C LEU A 80 -3.12 -9.39 9.10
N LEU A 81 -2.55 -9.16 7.91
CA LEU A 81 -2.54 -10.15 6.84
C LEU A 81 -1.58 -11.34 7.10
N GLY A 82 -0.64 -11.20 8.05
CA GLY A 82 0.30 -12.26 8.37
C GLY A 82 1.61 -12.21 7.57
N PHE A 83 1.97 -11.09 6.96
CA PHE A 83 3.26 -10.96 6.25
C PHE A 83 4.46 -11.41 7.08
N PRO A 84 4.57 -11.01 8.39
CA PRO A 84 5.72 -11.40 9.20
C PRO A 84 5.86 -12.89 9.46
N ASP A 85 4.83 -13.69 9.19
CA ASP A 85 4.89 -15.14 9.40
C ASP A 85 5.62 -15.84 8.24
N VAL A 86 5.61 -15.26 7.06
CA VAL A 86 6.16 -15.86 5.82
C VAL A 86 7.37 -15.11 5.25
N VAL A 87 7.51 -13.80 5.53
CA VAL A 87 8.64 -12.97 5.08
C VAL A 87 9.12 -12.05 6.17
N LYS A 88 10.43 -11.77 6.20
CA LYS A 88 11.04 -10.99 7.29
C LYS A 88 11.74 -9.70 6.86
N ASN A 89 11.85 -9.43 5.58
CA ASN A 89 12.54 -8.23 5.09
C ASN A 89 11.51 -7.22 4.57
N CYS A 90 11.43 -6.05 5.22
CA CYS A 90 10.54 -4.97 4.83
C CYS A 90 11.34 -3.73 4.44
N MET A 91 11.19 -3.28 3.20
CA MET A 91 11.82 -2.09 2.65
C MET A 91 10.88 -0.91 2.79
N LEU A 92 11.30 0.14 3.53
CA LEU A 92 10.39 1.13 4.07
C LEU A 92 9.97 2.25 3.11
N GLN A 93 10.82 2.64 2.15
CA GLN A 93 10.59 3.85 1.34
C GLN A 93 10.26 3.49 -0.09
N SER A 94 9.30 4.20 -0.68
CA SER A 94 8.94 4.01 -2.08
C SER A 94 8.24 5.24 -2.64
N PHE A 95 8.31 5.39 -3.96
CA PHE A 95 7.53 6.36 -4.72
C PHE A 95 6.39 5.73 -5.52
N HIS A 96 6.14 4.42 -5.37
CA HIS A 96 5.04 3.77 -6.09
C HIS A 96 3.67 4.21 -5.56
N GLN A 97 3.58 4.55 -4.27
CA GLN A 97 2.39 5.07 -3.61
C GLN A 97 2.80 6.03 -2.48
N SER A 98 3.04 7.28 -2.86
CA SER A 98 3.57 8.29 -1.95
C SER A 98 2.55 8.83 -0.97
N GLY A 99 1.28 8.77 -1.32
CA GLY A 99 0.14 9.13 -0.47
C GLY A 99 -1.08 8.34 -0.90
N GLU A 100 -1.91 8.02 0.06
CA GLU A 100 -3.14 7.27 -0.14
C GLU A 100 -4.29 7.95 0.60
N GLN A 101 -5.46 7.89 0.03
CA GLN A 101 -6.68 8.35 0.67
C GLN A 101 -7.83 7.41 0.30
N PHE A 102 -8.64 7.07 1.28
CA PHE A 102 -9.81 6.23 1.05
C PHE A 102 -10.98 7.06 0.55
N GLU A 103 -11.92 6.41 -0.11
CA GLU A 103 -13.16 7.00 -0.58
C GLU A 103 -14.37 6.28 -0.03
N ILE A 104 -15.38 7.05 0.36
CA ILE A 104 -16.73 6.57 0.64
C ILE A 104 -17.58 6.92 -0.56
N LEU A 105 -18.12 5.91 -1.24
CA LEU A 105 -18.89 6.08 -2.48
C LEU A 105 -20.38 5.88 -2.23
N PHE A 106 -21.18 6.84 -2.67
CA PHE A 106 -22.63 6.75 -2.71
C PHE A 106 -23.13 6.70 -4.15
N ASN A 107 -24.16 5.89 -4.40
CA ASN A 107 -24.91 6.02 -5.64
C ASN A 107 -25.48 7.42 -5.76
N LYS A 108 -25.16 8.14 -6.86
CA LYS A 108 -25.52 9.56 -7.02
C LYS A 108 -27.03 9.79 -6.91
N GLY A 109 -27.84 8.99 -7.58
CA GLY A 109 -29.32 9.16 -7.55
C GLY A 109 -29.89 8.97 -6.14
N LYS A 110 -29.37 8.01 -5.37
CA LYS A 110 -29.79 7.81 -3.97
C LYS A 110 -29.32 8.94 -3.06
N TYR A 111 -28.09 9.42 -3.25
CA TYR A 111 -27.58 10.55 -2.47
C TYR A 111 -28.32 11.83 -2.77
N ASP A 112 -28.60 12.12 -4.04
CA ASP A 112 -29.32 13.34 -4.45
C ASP A 112 -30.75 13.39 -3.89
N ALA A 113 -31.37 12.22 -3.72
CA ALA A 113 -32.72 12.11 -3.14
C ALA A 113 -32.76 12.30 -1.61
N LEU A 114 -31.62 12.37 -0.93
CA LEU A 114 -31.59 12.60 0.51
C LEU A 114 -31.98 14.05 0.85
N PRO A 115 -32.71 14.27 1.96
CA PRO A 115 -32.91 15.60 2.51
C PRO A 115 -31.58 16.31 2.84
N ALA A 116 -31.57 17.63 2.80
CA ALA A 116 -30.36 18.42 3.08
C ALA A 116 -29.77 18.13 4.47
N GLU A 117 -30.61 17.88 5.47
CA GLU A 117 -30.19 17.51 6.82
C GLU A 117 -29.37 16.22 6.84
N LEU A 118 -29.80 15.19 6.10
CA LEU A 118 -29.07 13.92 6.04
C LEU A 118 -27.77 14.06 5.23
N LYS A 119 -27.72 14.90 4.20
CA LYS A 119 -26.48 15.22 3.51
C LYS A 119 -25.48 15.88 4.45
N SER A 120 -25.92 16.84 5.26
CA SER A 120 -25.06 17.47 6.29
C SER A 120 -24.57 16.47 7.33
N VAL A 121 -25.41 15.53 7.75
CA VAL A 121 -24.98 14.46 8.67
C VAL A 121 -23.90 13.61 8.04
N ILE A 122 -24.01 13.26 6.76
CA ILE A 122 -22.99 12.49 6.03
C ILE A 122 -21.68 13.28 5.97
N ASP A 123 -21.73 14.56 5.59
CA ASP A 123 -20.54 15.43 5.49
C ASP A 123 -19.77 15.48 6.81
N TYR A 124 -20.45 15.74 7.92
CA TYR A 124 -19.81 15.78 9.23
C TYR A 124 -19.37 14.41 9.73
N ALA A 125 -20.11 13.34 9.44
CA ALA A 125 -19.71 11.98 9.79
C ALA A 125 -18.44 11.56 9.07
N VAL A 126 -18.29 11.90 7.78
CA VAL A 126 -17.07 11.65 7.01
C VAL A 126 -15.87 12.41 7.59
N GLN A 127 -16.05 13.70 7.92
CA GLN A 127 -14.99 14.50 8.55
C GLN A 127 -14.56 13.91 9.90
N ALA A 128 -15.53 13.56 10.75
CA ALA A 128 -15.26 12.95 12.05
C ALA A 128 -14.55 11.60 11.91
N ALA A 129 -15.00 10.74 10.99
CA ALA A 129 -14.38 9.46 10.70
C ALA A 129 -12.95 9.62 10.16
N SER A 130 -12.72 10.62 9.28
CA SER A 130 -11.40 10.92 8.74
C SER A 130 -10.41 11.35 9.83
N ALA A 131 -10.84 12.24 10.73
CA ALA A 131 -10.03 12.69 11.85
C ALA A 131 -9.70 11.53 12.81
N ASP A 132 -10.70 10.76 13.22
CA ASP A 132 -10.54 9.60 14.11
C ASP A 132 -9.61 8.54 13.50
N MET A 133 -9.80 8.20 12.24
CA MET A 133 -8.94 7.26 11.53
C MET A 133 -7.49 7.73 11.45
N SER A 134 -7.25 9.02 11.18
CA SER A 134 -5.91 9.59 11.08
C SER A 134 -5.13 9.45 12.39
N TRP A 135 -5.75 9.79 13.52
CA TRP A 135 -5.13 9.65 14.84
C TRP A 135 -4.90 8.18 15.21
N LYS A 136 -5.89 7.33 15.01
CA LYS A 136 -5.78 5.90 15.28
C LYS A 136 -4.74 5.21 14.41
N ALA A 137 -4.62 5.60 13.14
CA ALA A 137 -3.62 5.06 12.24
C ALA A 137 -2.19 5.36 12.70
N ILE A 138 -1.91 6.59 13.15
CA ILE A 138 -0.59 6.96 13.68
C ILE A 138 -0.25 6.11 14.91
N GLN A 139 -1.16 6.03 15.88
CA GLN A 139 -0.95 5.26 17.10
C GLN A 139 -0.75 3.77 16.79
N ARG A 140 -1.64 3.21 16.00
CA ARG A 140 -1.67 1.78 15.69
C ARG A 140 -0.47 1.32 14.89
N ASN A 141 -0.12 2.06 13.83
CA ASN A 141 1.08 1.77 13.04
C ASN A 141 2.35 1.83 13.88
N SER A 142 2.44 2.78 14.82
CA SER A 142 3.58 2.89 15.75
C SER A 142 3.68 1.67 16.66
N GLN A 143 2.57 1.22 17.24
CA GLN A 143 2.52 0.02 18.09
C GLN A 143 2.84 -1.25 17.29
N ASP A 144 2.20 -1.42 16.13
CA ASP A 144 2.40 -2.60 15.28
C ASP A 144 3.83 -2.66 14.72
N TYR A 145 4.46 -1.51 14.44
CA TYR A 145 5.87 -1.46 14.06
C TYR A 145 6.77 -2.03 15.17
N ILE A 146 6.49 -1.71 16.43
CA ILE A 146 7.21 -2.28 17.58
C ILE A 146 7.02 -3.80 17.65
N GLU A 147 5.80 -4.28 17.49
CA GLU A 147 5.50 -5.72 17.51
C GLU A 147 6.19 -6.46 16.35
N LEU A 148 6.20 -5.87 15.15
CA LEU A 148 6.92 -6.40 14.00
C LEU A 148 8.43 -6.50 14.26
N LYS A 149 9.03 -5.50 14.94
CA LYS A 149 10.44 -5.57 15.37
C LYS A 149 10.67 -6.70 16.39
N LYS A 150 9.77 -6.90 17.35
CA LYS A 150 9.83 -8.04 18.26
C LYS A 150 9.73 -9.38 17.53
N ALA A 151 8.94 -9.45 16.46
CA ALA A 151 8.83 -10.60 15.57
C ALA A 151 10.06 -10.77 14.63
N LYS A 152 11.13 -10.00 14.87
CA LYS A 152 12.40 -10.03 14.13
C LYS A 152 12.26 -9.67 12.64
N VAL A 153 11.33 -8.79 12.31
CA VAL A 153 11.26 -8.20 10.97
C VAL A 153 12.47 -7.27 10.80
N ASN A 154 13.19 -7.49 9.72
CA ASN A 154 14.31 -6.66 9.29
C ASN A 154 13.78 -5.48 8.46
N PHE A 155 13.64 -4.32 9.11
CA PHE A 155 13.29 -3.08 8.42
C PHE A 155 14.54 -2.39 7.93
N TYR A 156 14.56 -2.01 6.67
CA TYR A 156 15.69 -1.29 6.09
C TYR A 156 15.23 -0.20 5.12
N LYS A 157 16.09 0.79 4.96
CA LYS A 157 15.86 1.89 4.01
C LYS A 157 16.04 1.40 2.59
N THR A 158 15.18 1.88 1.72
CA THR A 158 15.33 1.64 0.29
C THR A 158 16.60 2.33 -0.23
N PRO A 159 17.49 1.63 -0.91
CA PRO A 159 18.65 2.24 -1.53
C PRO A 159 18.27 3.36 -2.51
N ASP A 160 19.02 4.47 -2.49
CA ASP A 160 18.75 5.64 -3.37
C ASP A 160 18.70 5.27 -4.84
N ALA A 161 19.50 4.30 -5.28
CA ALA A 161 19.49 3.81 -6.65
C ALA A 161 18.12 3.23 -7.06
N ILE A 162 17.45 2.51 -6.15
CA ILE A 162 16.11 1.96 -6.37
C ILE A 162 15.08 3.09 -6.42
N LEU A 163 15.15 4.06 -5.51
CA LEU A 163 14.25 5.22 -5.51
C LEU A 163 14.38 6.03 -6.80
N ARG A 164 15.60 6.28 -7.28
CA ARG A 164 15.84 6.96 -8.57
C ARG A 164 15.31 6.15 -9.74
N ALA A 165 15.49 4.84 -9.72
CA ALA A 165 14.93 3.96 -10.75
C ALA A 165 13.40 3.99 -10.80
N GLN A 166 12.74 4.08 -9.62
CA GLN A 166 11.28 4.25 -9.55
C GLN A 166 10.84 5.58 -10.18
N LEU A 167 11.52 6.69 -9.90
CA LEU A 167 11.19 7.98 -10.52
C LEU A 167 11.34 7.93 -12.06
N ALA A 168 12.43 7.36 -12.54
CA ALA A 168 12.64 7.18 -13.97
C ALA A 168 11.58 6.25 -14.62
N ALA A 169 11.10 5.24 -13.89
CA ALA A 169 10.00 4.39 -14.35
C ALA A 169 8.67 5.16 -14.38
N TRP A 170 8.41 6.01 -13.40
CA TRP A 170 7.24 6.89 -13.38
C TRP A 170 7.22 7.85 -14.57
N ASP A 171 8.36 8.49 -14.90
CA ASP A 171 8.47 9.40 -16.03
C ASP A 171 8.06 8.71 -17.34
N LYS A 172 8.39 7.43 -17.50
CA LYS A 172 7.99 6.64 -18.68
C LYS A 172 6.50 6.28 -18.65
N VAL A 173 6.00 5.82 -17.50
CA VAL A 173 4.61 5.36 -17.35
C VAL A 173 3.62 6.52 -17.53
N THR A 174 3.98 7.72 -17.05
CA THR A 174 3.13 8.91 -17.18
C THR A 174 3.21 9.59 -18.55
N ALA A 175 4.25 9.30 -19.33
CA ALA A 175 4.39 9.83 -20.69
C ALA A 175 3.68 8.97 -21.76
N ALA A 176 3.24 7.78 -21.40
CA ALA A 176 2.56 6.83 -22.29
C ALA A 176 1.04 7.01 -22.26
#